data_e2543e0e2fcbc31fe639e90c2663bc5d
#
_entry.id   e2543e0e2fcbc31fe639e90c2663bc5d
#
_cell.length_a   1.000
_cell.length_b   1.000
_cell.length_c   1.000
_cell.angle_alpha   90.00
_cell.angle_beta   90.00
_cell.angle_gamma   90.00
#
_symmetry.space_group_name_H-M   'P 1'
#
loop_
_entity.id
_entity.type
_entity.pdbx_description
1 polymer ?
#
loop_
_entity_poly.entity_id
_entity_poly.type
_entity_poly.pdbx_seq_one_letter_code
_entity_poly.pdbx_strand_id
1 'polypeptide(L)'
;KGDVLATARIAGIMAAKKTHDLIPLCHPLAITKVTVEFEPSDEPAGIHVTATVKVTGQTGVEMEALTAVSVACLTIYDMLKAADKGMTISDIRLLEKTGGRSGTYRAPASKD
;
A
#
# COMPACT_ATOMS: atom_id res chain seq x y z
N LYS A 1 -17.48 15.23 0.16
CA LYS A 1 -17.23 14.01 0.87
C LYS A 1 -15.94 13.95 1.64
N GLY A 2 -15.36 15.05 1.93
CA GLY A 2 -14.13 15.08 2.67
C GLY A 2 -12.91 14.83 1.81
N ASP A 3 -11.79 14.67 2.46
CA ASP A 3 -10.49 14.59 1.83
C ASP A 3 -10.23 13.15 1.39
N VAL A 4 -10.20 12.92 0.08
CA VAL A 4 -10.02 11.60 -0.48
C VAL A 4 -8.68 11.00 -0.07
N LEU A 5 -7.61 11.76 -0.19
CA LEU A 5 -6.29 11.23 0.12
C LEU A 5 -6.08 10.99 1.61
N ALA A 6 -6.62 11.88 2.46
CA ALA A 6 -6.53 11.65 3.90
C ALA A 6 -7.30 10.40 4.30
N THR A 7 -8.47 10.20 3.72
CA THR A 7 -9.28 9.01 4.00
C THR A 7 -8.56 7.75 3.52
N ALA A 8 -7.98 7.79 2.33
CA ALA A 8 -7.24 6.66 1.79
C ALA A 8 -6.01 6.33 2.64
N ARG A 9 -5.34 7.36 3.16
CA ARG A 9 -4.19 7.14 4.04
C ARG A 9 -4.58 6.39 5.30
N ILE A 10 -5.66 6.84 5.94
CA ILE A 10 -6.15 6.17 7.15
C ILE A 10 -6.54 4.73 6.84
N ALA A 11 -7.24 4.52 5.74
CA ALA A 11 -7.66 3.17 5.35
C ALA A 11 -6.45 2.26 5.12
N GLY A 12 -5.42 2.76 4.46
CA GLY A 12 -4.21 1.99 4.22
C GLY A 12 -3.48 1.63 5.51
N ILE A 13 -3.38 2.59 6.42
CA ILE A 13 -2.75 2.34 7.72
C ILE A 13 -3.54 1.28 8.50
N MET A 14 -4.84 1.40 8.53
CA MET A 14 -5.69 0.40 9.20
C MET A 14 -5.53 -0.97 8.56
N ALA A 15 -5.47 -1.02 7.24
CA ALA A 15 -5.34 -2.28 6.51
C ALA A 15 -4.02 -2.98 6.82
N ALA A 16 -2.91 -2.22 6.92
CA ALA A 16 -1.64 -2.81 7.28
C ALA A 16 -1.75 -3.54 8.62
N LYS A 17 -2.44 -2.94 9.58
CA LYS A 17 -2.59 -3.50 10.92
C LYS A 17 -3.55 -4.69 10.95
N LYS A 18 -4.36 -4.87 9.94
CA LYS A 18 -5.33 -5.96 9.85
C LYS A 18 -4.97 -7.00 8.79
N THR A 19 -3.76 -6.97 8.30
CA THR A 19 -3.33 -7.90 7.24
C THR A 19 -3.53 -9.35 7.67
N HIS A 20 -3.20 -9.69 8.91
CA HIS A 20 -3.35 -11.05 9.40
C HIS A 20 -4.81 -11.51 9.47
N ASP A 21 -5.76 -10.58 9.50
CA ASP A 21 -7.19 -10.92 9.44
C ASP A 21 -7.66 -11.23 8.02
N LEU A 22 -6.93 -10.74 7.03
CA LEU A 22 -7.33 -10.83 5.63
C LEU A 22 -6.56 -11.90 4.86
N ILE A 23 -5.30 -12.12 5.22
CA ILE A 23 -4.42 -13.07 4.53
C ILE A 23 -4.29 -14.30 5.43
N PRO A 24 -4.82 -15.46 5.01
CA PRO A 24 -5.04 -16.60 5.91
C PRO A 24 -3.84 -17.11 6.68
N LEU A 25 -2.66 -17.13 6.09
CA LEU A 25 -1.49 -17.68 6.77
C LEU A 25 -0.50 -16.60 7.22
N CYS A 26 -0.97 -15.38 7.34
CA CYS A 26 -0.15 -14.26 7.75
C CYS A 26 -0.26 -14.07 9.26
N HIS A 27 0.89 -13.99 9.94
CA HIS A 27 0.91 -13.80 11.38
C HIS A 27 0.77 -12.33 11.75
N PRO A 28 0.14 -12.01 12.89
CA PRO A 28 0.15 -10.62 13.36
C PRO A 28 1.57 -10.20 13.74
N LEU A 29 1.92 -8.97 13.41
CA LEU A 29 3.24 -8.43 13.65
C LEU A 29 3.14 -7.14 14.46
N ALA A 30 4.19 -6.87 15.24
CA ALA A 30 4.26 -5.64 16.02
C ALA A 30 4.74 -4.50 15.12
N ILE A 31 3.83 -3.92 14.39
CA ILE A 31 4.12 -2.83 13.46
C ILE A 31 4.48 -1.58 14.25
N THR A 32 5.62 -0.97 13.93
CA THR A 32 6.06 0.25 14.61
C THR A 32 5.76 1.50 13.80
N LYS A 33 5.62 1.38 12.48
CA LYS A 33 5.36 2.55 11.64
C LYS A 33 4.71 2.13 10.34
N VAL A 34 3.70 2.87 9.93
CA VAL A 34 3.09 2.74 8.60
C VAL A 34 2.98 4.13 8.01
N THR A 35 3.50 4.32 6.81
CA THR A 35 3.27 5.55 6.05
C THR A 35 2.65 5.19 4.72
N VAL A 36 1.70 6.03 4.27
CA VAL A 36 1.10 5.90 2.95
C VAL A 36 1.19 7.26 2.30
N GLU A 37 1.87 7.31 1.16
CA GLU A 37 2.16 8.56 0.48
C GLU A 37 1.53 8.54 -0.90
N PHE A 38 1.12 9.71 -1.37
CA PHE A 38 0.42 9.87 -2.63
C PHE A 38 1.13 10.90 -3.49
N GLU A 39 1.26 10.59 -4.77
CA GLU A 39 1.88 11.51 -5.72
C GLU A 39 1.01 11.58 -6.97
N PRO A 40 0.30 12.70 -7.19
CA PRO A 40 -0.47 12.87 -8.41
C PRO A 40 0.42 12.90 -9.64
N SER A 41 -0.11 12.41 -10.76
CA SER A 41 0.56 12.39 -12.05
C SER A 41 -0.39 12.89 -13.11
N ASP A 42 0.14 13.65 -14.10
CA ASP A 42 -0.66 14.14 -15.22
C ASP A 42 -0.55 13.26 -16.45
N GLU A 43 0.57 12.55 -16.61
CA GLU A 43 0.85 11.75 -17.80
C GLU A 43 1.45 10.41 -17.42
N PRO A 44 0.66 9.35 -17.34
CA PRO A 44 -0.80 9.36 -17.45
C PRO A 44 -1.45 9.95 -16.20
N ALA A 45 -2.65 10.46 -16.36
CA ALA A 45 -3.40 11.01 -15.23
C ALA A 45 -3.65 9.92 -14.20
N GLY A 46 -3.32 10.21 -12.95
CA GLY A 46 -3.51 9.23 -11.91
C GLY A 46 -2.83 9.62 -10.61
N ILE A 47 -2.76 8.66 -9.71
CA ILE A 47 -2.14 8.85 -8.41
C ILE A 47 -1.26 7.64 -8.13
N HIS A 48 0.01 7.90 -7.85
CA HIS A 48 0.93 6.87 -7.36
C HIS A 48 0.80 6.77 -5.86
N VAL A 49 0.64 5.55 -5.37
CA VAL A 49 0.48 5.31 -3.94
C VAL A 49 1.64 4.44 -3.47
N THR A 50 2.34 4.89 -2.43
CA THR A 50 3.46 4.16 -1.86
C THR A 50 3.21 3.94 -0.38
N ALA A 51 3.28 2.69 0.07
CA ALA A 51 3.16 2.35 1.48
C ALA A 51 4.48 1.81 2.00
N THR A 52 4.86 2.26 3.19
CA THR A 52 6.06 1.79 3.87
C THR A 52 5.66 1.30 5.25
N VAL A 53 6.09 0.08 5.60
CA VAL A 53 5.78 -0.52 6.89
C VAL A 53 7.06 -0.95 7.56
N LYS A 54 7.16 -0.68 8.86
CA LYS A 54 8.29 -1.09 9.67
C LYS A 54 7.79 -1.85 10.89
N VAL A 55 8.60 -2.83 11.32
CA VAL A 55 8.32 -3.60 12.53
C VAL A 55 9.57 -3.64 13.38
N THR A 56 9.40 -3.97 14.66
CA THR A 56 10.53 -4.29 15.51
C THR A 56 11.01 -5.68 15.14
N GLY A 57 12.32 -5.84 14.99
CA GLY A 57 12.90 -7.14 14.65
C GLY A 57 13.26 -7.23 13.19
N GLN A 58 13.47 -8.47 12.73
CA GLN A 58 14.01 -8.71 11.39
C GLN A 58 13.02 -9.37 10.45
N THR A 59 11.75 -9.43 10.81
CA THR A 59 10.73 -10.02 9.97
C THR A 59 10.39 -9.08 8.81
N GLY A 60 10.21 -9.64 7.62
CA GLY A 60 9.74 -8.86 6.49
C GLY A 60 8.27 -8.52 6.63
N VAL A 61 7.87 -7.38 6.10
CA VAL A 61 6.50 -6.88 6.21
C VAL A 61 5.90 -6.56 4.85
N GLU A 62 6.28 -7.34 3.85
CA GLU A 62 5.79 -7.09 2.49
C GLU A 62 4.28 -7.23 2.38
N MET A 63 3.68 -8.19 3.08
CA MET A 63 2.23 -8.37 2.99
C MET A 63 1.48 -7.20 3.59
N GLU A 64 2.00 -6.67 4.69
CA GLU A 64 1.39 -5.50 5.33
C GLU A 64 1.45 -4.27 4.41
N ALA A 65 2.58 -4.08 3.74
CA ALA A 65 2.72 -2.95 2.83
C ALA A 65 1.84 -3.13 1.57
N LEU A 66 1.80 -4.33 1.02
CA LEU A 66 0.96 -4.61 -0.15
C LEU A 66 -0.51 -4.46 0.18
N THR A 67 -0.93 -4.90 1.36
CA THR A 67 -2.31 -4.74 1.81
C THR A 67 -2.65 -3.27 1.99
N ALA A 68 -1.73 -2.50 2.59
CA ALA A 68 -1.94 -1.08 2.81
C ALA A 68 -2.16 -0.34 1.49
N VAL A 69 -1.29 -0.56 0.51
CA VAL A 69 -1.39 0.15 -0.77
C VAL A 69 -2.65 -0.29 -1.52
N SER A 70 -3.01 -1.57 -1.43
CA SER A 70 -4.19 -2.09 -2.11
C SER A 70 -5.47 -1.44 -1.57
N VAL A 71 -5.60 -1.36 -0.25
CA VAL A 71 -6.79 -0.77 0.38
C VAL A 71 -6.84 0.74 0.18
N ALA A 72 -5.68 1.41 0.20
CA ALA A 72 -5.63 2.83 -0.11
C ALA A 72 -6.14 3.08 -1.54
N CYS A 73 -5.71 2.29 -2.50
CA CYS A 73 -6.19 2.42 -3.89
C CYS A 73 -7.68 2.13 -4.01
N LEU A 74 -8.16 1.11 -3.31
CA LEU A 74 -9.59 0.79 -3.32
C LEU A 74 -10.41 1.93 -2.72
N THR A 75 -9.90 2.58 -1.69
CA THR A 75 -10.58 3.71 -1.05
C THR A 75 -10.67 4.89 -2.01
N ILE A 76 -9.58 5.18 -2.73
CA ILE A 76 -9.59 6.25 -3.73
C ILE A 76 -10.63 5.93 -4.80
N TYR A 77 -10.64 4.70 -5.30
CA TYR A 77 -11.62 4.28 -6.30
C TYR A 77 -13.03 4.46 -5.79
N ASP A 78 -13.31 3.97 -4.59
CA ASP A 78 -14.64 4.06 -4.02
C ASP A 78 -15.12 5.50 -3.90
N MET A 79 -14.24 6.40 -3.48
CA MET A 79 -14.63 7.79 -3.25
C MET A 79 -14.75 8.60 -4.53
N LEU A 80 -14.09 8.19 -5.60
CA LEU A 80 -14.09 8.93 -6.86
C LEU A 80 -14.91 8.28 -7.97
N LYS A 81 -15.42 7.08 -7.76
CA LYS A 81 -16.09 6.33 -8.82
C LYS A 81 -17.35 7.02 -9.36
N ALA A 82 -17.97 7.87 -8.56
CA ALA A 82 -19.13 8.63 -9.04
C ALA A 82 -18.74 9.57 -10.17
N ALA A 83 -17.51 10.08 -10.15
CA ALA A 83 -17.01 10.96 -11.20
C ALA A 83 -16.41 10.18 -12.36
N ASP A 84 -15.77 9.05 -12.10
CA ASP A 84 -15.09 8.26 -13.14
C ASP A 84 -15.01 6.80 -12.73
N LYS A 85 -15.84 5.96 -13.30
CA LYS A 85 -15.83 4.53 -13.04
C LYS A 85 -14.73 3.79 -13.80
N GLY A 86 -14.10 4.46 -14.74
CA GLY A 86 -13.10 3.84 -15.59
C GLY A 86 -11.69 3.83 -15.04
N MET A 87 -11.50 4.28 -13.80
CA MET A 87 -10.18 4.24 -13.19
C MET A 87 -9.69 2.80 -13.05
N THR A 88 -8.40 2.62 -13.26
CA THR A 88 -7.76 1.31 -13.15
C THR A 88 -6.81 1.33 -11.97
N ILE A 89 -6.87 0.29 -11.15
CA ILE A 89 -5.85 0.04 -10.13
C ILE A 89 -4.88 -0.95 -10.75
N SER A 90 -3.61 -0.57 -10.85
CA SER A 90 -2.62 -1.39 -11.54
C SER A 90 -1.26 -1.32 -10.87
N ASP A 91 -0.38 -2.24 -11.24
CA ASP A 91 1.03 -2.24 -10.86
C ASP A 91 1.28 -2.25 -9.36
N ILE A 92 0.43 -2.93 -8.63
CA ILE A 92 0.67 -3.13 -7.20
C ILE A 92 1.80 -4.14 -7.07
N ARG A 93 2.91 -3.70 -6.48
CA ARG A 93 4.09 -4.54 -6.41
C ARG A 93 5.00 -4.13 -5.27
N LEU A 94 5.85 -5.05 -4.87
CA LEU A 94 6.85 -4.81 -3.85
C LEU A 94 8.03 -4.06 -4.48
N LEU A 95 8.43 -2.95 -3.87
CA LEU A 95 9.58 -2.18 -4.34
C LEU A 95 10.86 -2.57 -3.60
N GLU A 96 10.75 -2.72 -2.29
CA GLU A 96 11.92 -3.00 -1.46
C GLU A 96 11.50 -3.72 -0.20
N LYS A 97 12.32 -4.67 0.22
CA LYS A 97 12.10 -5.41 1.45
C LYS A 97 13.45 -5.69 2.10
N THR A 98 13.54 -5.47 3.41
CA THR A 98 14.70 -5.87 4.20
C THR A 98 14.23 -6.81 5.30
N GLY A 99 15.10 -7.73 5.69
CA GLY A 99 14.78 -8.71 6.72
C GLY A 99 14.00 -9.90 6.19
N GLY A 100 13.57 -10.77 7.13
CA GLY A 100 12.90 -12.00 6.77
C GLY A 100 13.86 -13.06 6.24
N ARG A 101 13.31 -14.17 5.79
CA ARG A 101 14.10 -15.32 5.38
C ARG A 101 14.91 -15.06 4.12
N SER A 102 14.35 -14.27 3.21
CA SER A 102 15.00 -14.01 1.91
C SER A 102 15.99 -12.87 1.94
N GLY A 103 16.12 -12.16 3.07
CA GLY A 103 16.98 -11.01 3.15
C GLY A 103 16.44 -9.82 2.36
N THR A 104 17.35 -9.00 1.84
CA THR A 104 16.98 -7.77 1.15
C THR A 104 16.54 -8.04 -0.28
N TYR A 105 15.45 -7.41 -0.67
CA TYR A 105 14.93 -7.40 -2.03
C TYR A 105 14.74 -5.96 -2.49
N ARG A 106 15.05 -5.71 -3.74
CA ARG A 106 14.78 -4.40 -4.35
C ARG A 106 14.31 -4.63 -5.78
N ALA A 107 13.17 -4.04 -6.12
CA ALA A 107 12.59 -4.21 -7.45
C ALA A 107 13.50 -3.58 -8.51
N PRO A 108 13.51 -4.14 -9.74
CA PRO A 108 14.23 -3.51 -10.85
C PRO A 108 13.68 -2.12 -11.11
N ALA A 109 14.53 -1.24 -11.64
CA ALA A 109 14.10 0.09 -12.02
C ALA A 109 13.00 0.01 -13.09
N SER A 110 12.10 1.02 -13.09
CA SER A 110 11.09 1.10 -14.12
C SER A 110 11.73 1.31 -15.48
N LYS A 111 11.10 0.76 -16.51
CA LYS A 111 11.61 0.88 -17.88
C LYS A 111 11.01 2.07 -18.63
N ASP A 112 10.18 2.84 -17.98
CA ASP A 112 9.53 3.98 -18.66
C ASP A 112 10.45 5.14 -18.87
#